data_de70f044f0f4bf90bc2bbb383d832bed
#
_entry.id   de70f044f0f4bf90bc2bbb383d832bed
#
_cell.length_a   1.000
_cell.length_b   1.000
_cell.length_c   1.000
_cell.angle_alpha   90.00
_cell.angle_beta   90.00
_cell.angle_gamma   90.00
#
_symmetry.space_group_name_H-M   'P 1'
#
loop_
_entity.id
_entity.type
_entity.pdbx_description
1 polymer ?
#
loop_
_entity_poly.entity_id
_entity_poly.type
_entity_poly.pdbx_seq_one_letter_code
_entity_poly.pdbx_strand_id
1 'polypeptide(L)'
;MALREEALYASYRRLERSLYNVLYRQLWQSQDCQDVIHDAFMRIWERREKVDEATLDALAWTTALNLARNRLRWRKLWRQESIEDHNEQLHAENQPHDFLAERRLHQALRGLPERQREVLLMSEYSELKTSEIARILGIPEGTVASRKHQALVRLKTLMGGEL
;
A
#
# COMPACT_ATOMS: atom_id res chain seq x y z
N MET A 1 22.14 -18.97 5.95
CA MET A 1 21.12 -19.95 6.35
C MET A 1 19.82 -19.65 5.65
N ALA A 2 19.14 -20.69 5.20
CA ALA A 2 17.85 -20.54 4.55
C ALA A 2 16.79 -20.04 5.56
N LEU A 3 15.86 -19.23 5.07
CA LEU A 3 14.71 -18.77 5.83
C LEU A 3 13.85 -19.97 6.26
N ARG A 4 13.48 -20.02 7.53
CA ARG A 4 12.63 -21.09 8.06
C ARG A 4 11.15 -20.76 7.77
N GLU A 5 10.37 -21.80 7.56
CA GLU A 5 8.94 -21.66 7.31
C GLU A 5 8.22 -20.97 8.48
N GLU A 6 8.61 -21.32 9.71
CA GLU A 6 8.03 -20.70 10.92
C GLU A 6 8.28 -19.19 10.97
N ALA A 7 9.48 -18.75 10.57
CA ALA A 7 9.83 -17.33 10.54
C ALA A 7 9.01 -16.59 9.49
N LEU A 8 8.83 -17.19 8.32
CA LEU A 8 7.99 -16.61 7.26
C LEU A 8 6.54 -16.48 7.73
N TYR A 9 6.00 -17.53 8.31
CA TYR A 9 4.62 -17.52 8.82
C TYR A 9 4.42 -16.49 9.93
N ALA A 10 5.40 -16.38 10.84
CA ALA A 10 5.35 -15.38 11.92
C ALA A 10 5.35 -13.96 11.35
N SER A 11 6.17 -13.69 10.32
CA SER A 11 6.19 -12.40 9.63
C SER A 11 4.84 -12.11 8.96
N TYR A 12 4.28 -13.09 8.27
CA TYR A 12 2.95 -12.97 7.67
C TYR A 12 1.91 -12.56 8.70
N ARG A 13 1.87 -13.26 9.84
CA ARG A 13 0.92 -12.98 10.92
C ARG A 13 1.10 -11.56 11.50
N ARG A 14 2.35 -11.12 11.65
CA ARG A 14 2.63 -9.76 12.17
C ARG A 14 2.20 -8.67 11.21
N LEU A 15 2.40 -8.87 9.90
CA LEU A 15 2.31 -7.83 8.90
C LEU A 15 1.00 -7.81 8.12
N GLU A 16 0.26 -8.91 8.11
CA GLU A 16 -0.94 -9.08 7.28
C GLU A 16 -1.90 -7.90 7.37
N ARG A 17 -2.23 -7.50 8.59
CA ARG A 17 -3.21 -6.43 8.82
C ARG A 17 -2.69 -5.06 8.36
N SER A 18 -1.45 -4.74 8.71
CA SER A 18 -0.83 -3.47 8.32
C SER A 18 -0.67 -3.37 6.81
N LEU A 19 -0.20 -4.45 6.19
CA LEU A 19 -0.10 -4.53 4.73
C LEU A 19 -1.46 -4.34 4.07
N TYR A 20 -2.46 -5.05 4.55
CA TYR A 20 -3.82 -4.93 4.01
C TYR A 20 -4.34 -3.50 4.12
N ASN A 21 -4.16 -2.86 5.26
CA ASN A 21 -4.65 -1.50 5.48
C ASN A 21 -4.03 -0.49 4.51
N VAL A 22 -2.74 -0.61 4.23
CA VAL A 22 -2.05 0.26 3.27
C VAL A 22 -2.47 -0.08 1.84
N LEU A 23 -2.43 -1.36 1.50
CA LEU A 23 -2.74 -1.82 0.14
C LEU A 23 -4.18 -1.56 -0.25
N TYR A 24 -5.11 -1.66 0.68
CA TYR A 24 -6.52 -1.39 0.40
C TYR A 24 -6.74 0.06 -0.06
N ARG A 25 -6.05 1.03 0.55
CA ARG A 25 -6.15 2.43 0.12
C ARG A 25 -5.44 2.72 -1.20
N GLN A 26 -4.59 1.80 -1.65
CA GLN A 26 -3.98 1.89 -2.97
C GLN A 26 -4.83 1.18 -4.04
N LEU A 27 -5.28 -0.03 -3.73
CA LEU A 27 -5.91 -0.92 -4.71
C LEU A 27 -7.45 -0.88 -4.69
N TRP A 28 -8.02 -0.58 -3.54
CA TRP A 28 -9.48 -0.48 -3.29
C TRP A 28 -10.27 -1.73 -3.69
N GLN A 29 -9.61 -2.87 -3.78
CA GLN A 29 -10.21 -4.17 -4.02
C GLN A 29 -9.60 -5.19 -3.07
N SER A 30 -10.46 -5.79 -2.24
CA SER A 30 -10.03 -6.74 -1.21
C SER A 30 -9.27 -7.92 -1.79
N GLN A 31 -9.78 -8.49 -2.88
CA GLN A 31 -9.16 -9.65 -3.51
C GLN A 31 -7.76 -9.34 -4.03
N ASP A 32 -7.57 -8.17 -4.65
CA ASP A 32 -6.25 -7.75 -5.13
C ASP A 32 -5.27 -7.56 -3.99
N CYS A 33 -5.73 -7.04 -2.85
CA CYS A 33 -4.88 -6.89 -1.66
C CYS A 33 -4.40 -8.24 -1.15
N GLN A 34 -5.30 -9.20 -1.04
CA GLN A 34 -4.98 -10.55 -0.60
C GLN A 34 -4.03 -11.25 -1.57
N ASP A 35 -4.25 -11.08 -2.87
CA ASP A 35 -3.38 -11.65 -3.90
C ASP A 35 -1.97 -11.06 -3.84
N VAL A 36 -1.85 -9.75 -3.64
CA VAL A 36 -0.55 -9.07 -3.51
C VAL A 36 0.20 -9.56 -2.27
N ILE A 37 -0.48 -9.65 -1.14
CA ILE A 37 0.14 -10.12 0.11
C ILE A 37 0.61 -11.57 -0.05
N HIS A 38 -0.25 -12.43 -0.56
CA HIS A 38 0.10 -13.83 -0.79
C HIS A 38 1.27 -13.97 -1.76
N ASP A 39 1.23 -13.28 -2.89
CA ASP A 39 2.30 -13.32 -3.89
C ASP A 39 3.63 -12.81 -3.33
N ALA A 40 3.58 -11.74 -2.51
CA ALA A 40 4.80 -11.21 -1.88
C ALA A 40 5.49 -12.25 -1.02
N PHE A 41 4.74 -12.94 -0.15
CA PHE A 41 5.31 -13.96 0.73
C PHE A 41 5.74 -15.21 -0.04
N MET A 42 5.04 -15.58 -1.10
CA MET A 42 5.44 -16.69 -1.95
C MET A 42 6.76 -16.41 -2.67
N ARG A 43 6.94 -15.19 -3.18
CA ARG A 43 8.19 -14.78 -3.83
C ARG A 43 9.37 -14.80 -2.86
N ILE A 44 9.15 -14.39 -1.62
CA ILE A 44 10.16 -14.46 -0.57
C ILE A 44 10.52 -15.92 -0.30
N TRP A 45 9.53 -16.79 -0.20
CA TRP A 45 9.75 -18.22 0.03
C TRP A 45 10.55 -18.87 -1.09
N GLU A 46 10.29 -18.49 -2.33
CA GLU A 46 11.06 -18.99 -3.48
C GLU A 46 12.56 -18.64 -3.40
N ARG A 47 12.86 -17.52 -2.72
CA ARG A 47 14.23 -17.04 -2.53
C ARG A 47 14.75 -17.26 -1.11
N ARG A 48 14.14 -18.15 -0.35
CA ARG A 48 14.41 -18.34 1.07
C ARG A 48 15.87 -18.56 1.44
N GLU A 49 16.65 -19.11 0.54
CA GLU A 49 18.07 -19.35 0.78
C GLU A 49 18.90 -18.07 0.82
N LYS A 50 18.39 -17.00 0.25
CA LYS A 50 19.07 -15.70 0.17
C LYS A 50 18.47 -14.66 1.12
N VAL A 51 17.46 -15.04 1.92
CA VAL A 51 16.75 -14.11 2.79
C VAL A 51 17.22 -14.26 4.22
N ASP A 52 17.56 -13.12 4.83
CA ASP A 52 17.91 -13.04 6.25
C ASP A 52 16.63 -12.74 7.05
N GLU A 53 16.39 -13.51 8.12
CA GLU A 53 15.23 -13.32 8.99
C GLU A 53 15.17 -11.89 9.57
N ALA A 54 16.33 -11.27 9.83
CA ALA A 54 16.40 -9.92 10.39
C ALA A 54 15.83 -8.86 9.43
N THR A 55 15.86 -9.10 8.12
CA THR A 55 15.37 -8.17 7.11
C THR A 55 14.04 -8.60 6.47
N LEU A 56 13.47 -9.68 6.99
CA LEU A 56 12.28 -10.30 6.40
C LEU A 56 11.09 -9.36 6.32
N ASP A 57 10.78 -8.66 7.42
CA ASP A 57 9.62 -7.77 7.45
C ASP A 57 9.77 -6.60 6.47
N ALA A 58 10.95 -6.00 6.41
CA ALA A 58 11.23 -4.92 5.45
C ALA A 58 11.12 -5.43 4.00
N LEU A 59 11.61 -6.64 3.75
CA LEU A 59 11.53 -7.25 2.43
C LEU A 59 10.08 -7.54 2.03
N ALA A 60 9.26 -7.99 2.98
CA ALA A 60 7.84 -8.22 2.73
C ALA A 60 7.13 -6.92 2.33
N TRP A 61 7.39 -5.82 3.04
CA TRP A 61 6.87 -4.50 2.68
C TRP A 61 7.32 -4.07 1.28
N THR A 62 8.62 -4.14 1.01
CA THR A 62 9.19 -3.74 -0.29
C THR A 62 8.57 -4.54 -1.43
N THR A 63 8.48 -5.85 -1.26
CA THR A 63 7.93 -6.74 -2.28
C THR A 63 6.45 -6.45 -2.53
N ALA A 64 5.65 -6.31 -1.46
CA ALA A 64 4.22 -6.02 -1.58
C ALA A 64 3.97 -4.66 -2.24
N LEU A 65 4.73 -3.63 -1.86
CA LEU A 65 4.60 -2.30 -2.46
C LEU A 65 4.95 -2.32 -3.96
N ASN A 66 5.99 -3.04 -4.34
CA ASN A 66 6.37 -3.18 -5.76
C ASN A 66 5.27 -3.88 -6.57
N LEU A 67 4.69 -4.94 -6.01
CA LEU A 67 3.58 -5.65 -6.65
C LEU A 67 2.35 -4.75 -6.79
N ALA A 68 2.05 -3.96 -5.76
CA ALA A 68 0.94 -3.03 -5.80
C ALA A 68 1.15 -1.95 -6.87
N ARG A 69 2.37 -1.38 -6.96
CA ARG A 69 2.72 -0.40 -8.01
C ARG A 69 2.50 -0.99 -9.40
N ASN A 70 2.92 -2.23 -9.61
CA ASN A 70 2.75 -2.90 -10.89
C ASN A 70 1.27 -3.08 -11.23
N ARG A 71 0.46 -3.48 -10.25
CA ARG A 71 -0.99 -3.61 -10.47
C ARG A 71 -1.63 -2.27 -10.84
N LEU A 72 -1.23 -1.19 -10.16
CA LEU A 72 -1.75 0.15 -10.46
C LEU A 72 -1.35 0.60 -11.87
N ARG A 73 -0.13 0.31 -12.30
CA ARG A 73 0.33 0.62 -13.66
C ARG A 73 -0.47 -0.15 -14.70
N TRP A 74 -0.71 -1.44 -14.47
CA TRP A 74 -1.52 -2.25 -15.36
C TRP A 74 -2.95 -1.73 -15.43
N ARG A 75 -3.56 -1.39 -14.31
CA ARG A 75 -4.90 -0.81 -14.27
C ARG A 75 -4.97 0.50 -15.06
N LYS A 76 -3.95 1.34 -14.95
CA LYS A 76 -3.89 2.61 -15.68
C LYS A 76 -3.84 2.39 -17.19
N LEU A 77 -3.09 1.39 -17.64
CA LEU A 77 -3.04 1.00 -19.05
C LEU A 77 -4.38 0.48 -19.55
N TRP A 78 -5.03 -0.39 -18.78
CA TRP A 78 -6.32 -0.98 -19.15
C TRP A 78 -7.48 0.01 -19.04
N ARG A 79 -7.38 1.06 -18.23
CA ARG A 79 -8.42 2.08 -18.09
C ARG A 79 -8.63 2.94 -19.31
N GLN A 80 -7.67 3.02 -20.20
CA GLN A 80 -7.87 3.70 -21.47
C GLN A 80 -8.89 2.96 -22.31
N GLU A 81 -9.21 1.71 -21.97
CA GLU A 81 -10.14 0.86 -22.69
C GLU A 81 -11.49 0.64 -21.98
N SER A 82 -11.58 0.78 -20.64
CA SER A 82 -12.83 0.58 -19.90
C SER A 82 -12.91 1.45 -18.64
N ILE A 83 -13.61 2.56 -18.76
CA ILE A 83 -13.76 3.56 -17.68
C ILE A 83 -14.81 3.16 -16.63
N GLU A 84 -15.68 2.18 -16.90
CA GLU A 84 -16.89 1.96 -16.12
C GLU A 84 -16.80 0.93 -14.99
N ASP A 85 -15.82 0.03 -15.00
CA ASP A 85 -15.82 -1.12 -14.09
C ASP A 85 -15.40 -0.85 -12.65
N HIS A 86 -14.73 0.28 -12.38
CA HIS A 86 -14.21 0.56 -11.04
C HIS A 86 -15.23 1.15 -10.08
N ASN A 87 -16.30 1.76 -10.57
CA ASN A 87 -17.30 2.39 -9.73
C ASN A 87 -18.25 1.38 -9.07
N GLU A 88 -18.46 0.23 -9.70
CA GLU A 88 -19.38 -0.78 -9.19
C GLU A 88 -18.85 -1.58 -8.00
N GLN A 89 -17.55 -1.81 -7.93
CA GLN A 89 -16.96 -2.62 -6.86
C GLN A 89 -16.86 -1.86 -5.53
N LEU A 90 -16.76 -0.54 -5.57
CA LEU A 90 -16.81 0.29 -4.38
C LEU A 90 -18.20 0.29 -3.73
N HIS A 91 -19.25 0.03 -4.52
CA HIS A 91 -20.63 0.00 -4.02
C HIS A 91 -20.95 -1.22 -3.15
N ALA A 92 -20.25 -2.34 -3.33
CA ALA A 92 -20.61 -3.59 -2.69
C ALA A 92 -20.16 -3.72 -1.24
N GLU A 93 -19.18 -2.93 -0.81
CA GLU A 93 -18.53 -3.10 0.49
C GLU A 93 -18.83 -1.99 1.52
N ASN A 94 -19.47 -0.88 1.13
CA ASN A 94 -19.61 0.29 2.00
C ASN A 94 -21.06 0.66 2.33
N GLN A 95 -21.25 1.21 3.54
CA GLN A 95 -22.52 1.83 3.96
C GLN A 95 -22.78 3.10 3.14
N PRO A 96 -24.04 3.41 2.80
CA PRO A 96 -24.35 4.55 1.93
C PRO A 96 -23.85 5.92 2.40
N HIS A 97 -23.76 6.15 3.70
CA HIS A 97 -23.30 7.44 4.24
C HIS A 97 -21.76 7.56 4.21
N ASP A 98 -21.03 6.45 4.32
CA ASP A 98 -19.57 6.41 4.27
C ASP A 98 -19.05 6.37 2.84
N PHE A 99 -19.87 5.93 1.92
CA PHE A 99 -19.49 5.70 0.53
C PHE A 99 -19.00 6.98 -0.15
N LEU A 100 -19.71 8.09 0.01
CA LEU A 100 -19.34 9.35 -0.63
C LEU A 100 -18.04 9.91 -0.08
N ALA A 101 -17.84 9.83 1.25
CA ALA A 101 -16.61 10.28 1.89
C ALA A 101 -15.41 9.42 1.45
N GLU A 102 -15.58 8.10 1.43
CA GLU A 102 -14.52 7.18 0.98
C GLU A 102 -14.21 7.37 -0.51
N ARG A 103 -15.21 7.58 -1.33
CA ARG A 103 -15.01 7.82 -2.76
C ARG A 103 -14.23 9.11 -3.00
N ARG A 104 -14.55 10.18 -2.27
CA ARG A 104 -13.82 11.44 -2.34
C ARG A 104 -12.38 11.27 -1.92
N LEU A 105 -12.16 10.55 -0.82
CA LEU A 105 -10.81 10.24 -0.35
C LEU A 105 -10.03 9.41 -1.38
N HIS A 106 -10.65 8.39 -1.94
CA HIS A 106 -10.04 7.55 -2.98
C HIS A 106 -9.61 8.39 -4.18
N GLN A 107 -10.50 9.25 -4.67
CA GLN A 107 -10.19 10.11 -5.81
C GLN A 107 -9.06 11.08 -5.49
N ALA A 108 -9.07 11.66 -4.29
CA ALA A 108 -8.02 12.57 -3.85
C ALA A 108 -6.67 11.87 -3.72
N LEU A 109 -6.64 10.67 -3.13
CA LEU A 109 -5.43 9.87 -3.01
C LEU A 109 -4.85 9.50 -4.38
N ARG A 110 -5.70 9.20 -5.35
CA ARG A 110 -5.27 8.92 -6.72
C ARG A 110 -4.66 10.13 -7.41
N GLY A 111 -5.04 11.34 -6.99
CA GLY A 111 -4.45 12.58 -7.50
C GLY A 111 -3.09 12.90 -6.93
N LEU A 112 -2.63 12.17 -5.91
CA LEU A 112 -1.30 12.36 -5.36
C LEU A 112 -0.24 11.67 -6.21
N PRO A 113 0.98 12.27 -6.35
CA PRO A 113 2.10 11.53 -6.91
C PRO A 113 2.33 10.23 -6.13
N GLU A 114 2.74 9.18 -6.84
CA GLU A 114 2.92 7.84 -6.27
C GLU A 114 3.76 7.85 -4.99
N ARG A 115 4.90 8.55 -5.01
CA ARG A 115 5.82 8.60 -3.87
C ARG A 115 5.23 9.29 -2.64
N GLN A 116 4.45 10.35 -2.86
CA GLN A 116 3.75 11.06 -1.78
C GLN A 116 2.64 10.19 -1.20
N ARG A 117 1.88 9.55 -2.06
CA ARG A 117 0.78 8.67 -1.66
C ARG A 117 1.28 7.50 -0.80
N GLU A 118 2.36 6.83 -1.22
CA GLU A 118 2.92 5.71 -0.47
C GLU A 118 3.36 6.12 0.94
N VAL A 119 4.09 7.22 1.05
CA VAL A 119 4.54 7.71 2.36
C VAL A 119 3.34 8.05 3.24
N LEU A 120 2.35 8.74 2.70
CA LEU A 120 1.16 9.11 3.46
C LEU A 120 0.43 7.87 3.96
N LEU A 121 0.18 6.90 3.10
CA LEU A 121 -0.54 5.68 3.47
C LEU A 121 0.23 4.84 4.48
N MET A 122 1.54 4.72 4.33
CA MET A 122 2.36 4.01 5.30
C MET A 122 2.37 4.72 6.65
N SER A 123 2.44 6.05 6.66
CA SER A 123 2.44 6.82 7.90
C SER A 123 1.12 6.69 8.66
N GLU A 124 0.00 6.65 7.96
CA GLU A 124 -1.33 6.67 8.57
C GLU A 124 -1.90 5.28 8.87
N TYR A 125 -1.55 4.26 8.08
CA TYR A 125 -2.24 2.96 8.14
C TYR A 125 -1.36 1.76 8.49
N SER A 126 -0.03 1.92 8.55
CA SER A 126 0.86 0.78 8.75
C SER A 126 1.29 0.57 10.21
N GLU A 127 1.13 1.56 11.05
CA GLU A 127 1.68 1.59 12.42
C GLU A 127 3.21 1.58 12.47
N LEU A 128 3.87 1.75 11.33
CA LEU A 128 5.33 1.82 11.25
C LEU A 128 5.84 3.20 11.70
N LYS A 129 7.01 3.19 12.33
CA LYS A 129 7.72 4.42 12.68
C LYS A 129 8.34 5.03 11.43
N THR A 130 8.57 6.34 11.46
CA THR A 130 9.22 7.05 10.35
C THR A 130 10.56 6.41 9.96
N SER A 131 11.34 5.95 10.94
CA SER A 131 12.62 5.27 10.67
C SER A 131 12.44 3.96 9.91
N GLU A 132 11.38 3.22 10.22
CA GLU A 132 11.06 1.96 9.54
C GLU A 132 10.60 2.21 8.10
N ILE A 133 9.73 3.21 7.90
CA ILE A 133 9.28 3.63 6.57
C ILE A 133 10.47 4.04 5.71
N ALA A 134 11.37 4.84 6.27
CA ALA A 134 12.59 5.29 5.59
C ALA A 134 13.44 4.10 5.13
N ARG A 135 13.59 3.11 6.00
CA ARG A 135 14.34 1.90 5.67
C ARG A 135 13.69 1.09 4.55
N ILE A 136 12.37 0.89 4.63
CA ILE A 136 11.61 0.14 3.61
C ILE A 136 11.70 0.82 2.25
N LEU A 137 11.54 2.14 2.22
CA LEU A 137 11.54 2.91 0.96
C LEU A 137 12.95 3.26 0.48
N GLY A 138 13.97 3.06 1.31
CA GLY A 138 15.36 3.38 0.95
C GLY A 138 15.61 4.87 0.82
N ILE A 139 14.97 5.69 1.67
CA ILE A 139 15.08 7.15 1.66
C ILE A 139 15.41 7.66 3.08
N PRO A 140 15.96 8.87 3.21
CA PRO A 140 16.18 9.47 4.54
C PRO A 140 14.88 9.76 5.28
N GLU A 141 14.92 9.76 6.61
CA GLU A 141 13.75 10.09 7.44
C GLU A 141 13.22 11.49 7.15
N GLY A 142 14.10 12.44 6.88
CA GLY A 142 13.69 13.80 6.49
C GLY A 142 12.90 13.83 5.20
N THR A 143 13.22 12.93 4.26
CA THR A 143 12.47 12.80 3.01
C THR A 143 11.09 12.20 3.27
N VAL A 144 10.98 11.23 4.17
CA VAL A 144 9.68 10.70 4.60
C VAL A 144 8.81 11.83 5.14
N ALA A 145 9.36 12.63 6.06
CA ALA A 145 8.63 13.73 6.68
C ALA A 145 8.21 14.79 5.65
N SER A 146 9.08 15.17 4.72
CA SER A 146 8.76 16.18 3.73
C SER A 146 7.72 15.67 2.72
N ARG A 147 7.82 14.42 2.29
CA ARG A 147 6.83 13.82 1.40
C ARG A 147 5.46 13.69 2.07
N LYS A 148 5.45 13.32 3.34
CA LYS A 148 4.19 13.26 4.11
C LYS A 148 3.55 14.64 4.18
N HIS A 149 4.33 15.66 4.50
CA HIS A 149 3.83 17.04 4.56
C HIS A 149 3.27 17.49 3.21
N GLN A 150 4.02 17.27 2.14
CA GLN A 150 3.58 17.62 0.77
C GLN A 150 2.30 16.87 0.39
N ALA A 151 2.22 15.58 0.76
CA ALA A 151 1.04 14.77 0.50
C ALA A 151 -0.20 15.33 1.21
N LEU A 152 -0.05 15.71 2.49
CA LEU A 152 -1.16 16.27 3.26
C LEU A 152 -1.62 17.60 2.71
N VAL A 153 -0.70 18.48 2.34
CA VAL A 153 -1.03 19.79 1.73
C VAL A 153 -1.80 19.58 0.42
N ARG A 154 -1.29 18.70 -0.42
CA ARG A 154 -1.92 18.42 -1.71
C ARG A 154 -3.29 17.73 -1.55
N LEU A 155 -3.38 16.79 -0.62
CA LEU A 155 -4.63 16.09 -0.33
C LEU A 155 -5.69 17.07 0.13
N LYS A 156 -5.33 18.00 1.01
CA LYS A 156 -6.23 19.06 1.48
C LYS A 156 -6.76 19.89 0.30
N THR A 157 -5.88 20.27 -0.63
CA THR A 157 -6.27 21.01 -1.82
C THR A 157 -7.24 20.19 -2.70
N LEU A 158 -6.92 18.91 -2.91
CA LEU A 158 -7.75 18.02 -3.74
C LEU A 158 -9.12 17.76 -3.13
N MET A 159 -9.23 17.83 -1.81
CA MET A 159 -10.50 17.65 -1.10
C MET A 159 -11.23 18.97 -0.81
N GLY A 160 -10.83 20.05 -1.47
CA GLY A 160 -11.51 21.34 -1.34
C GLY A 160 -11.24 22.07 -0.02
N GLY A 161 -10.16 21.73 0.69
CA GLY A 161 -9.81 22.37 1.94
C GLY A 161 -10.58 21.86 3.17
N GLU A 162 -11.26 20.73 3.06
CA GLU A 162 -12.12 20.17 4.11
C GLU A 162 -11.41 19.19 5.08
N LEU A 163 -10.10 19.18 5.08
CA LEU A 163 -9.36 18.33 6.01
C LEU A 163 -9.09 19.01 7.33
#